data_b1633b2b41f805b23b7ee957bfa2a585
#
_entry.id   b1633b2b41f805b23b7ee957bfa2a585
#
_cell.length_a   1.000
_cell.length_b   1.000
_cell.length_c   1.000
_cell.angle_alpha   90.00
_cell.angle_beta   90.00
_cell.angle_gamma   90.00
#
_symmetry.space_group_name_H-M   'P 1'
#
loop_
_entity.id
_entity.type
_entity.pdbx_description
1 polymer ?
#
loop_
_entity_poly.entity_id
_entity_poly.type
_entity_poly.pdbx_seq_one_letter_code
_entity_poly.pdbx_strand_id
1 'polypeptide(L)'
;MINIAADSQIPEIKNRLAECIDADYSLKYFDPNTVSVSDLKKIDALLVRSTLLVNQRLCEGTRISYVASATAGINHLDIGYLDSQNIAWSHAPGCNAFSVIHYVMAAIGELIKDDLFNARQSIGIVGYGNIGRKLYKILKALKFEVYACDPFLSNAELVDLDTVLECDLITVHASLSEKGQHPTFNLINESHIRKLSKKVLINTSRGEIISEALVLKAHDLIYIFDVWINEPTPSLKIIKKSYIATPHIAGYSIEGKLNGAKIIAEECAKKFECLKPNSAKSVSFADWPHGLKNIVEDIYRMSFPASLFHKAVSYTHLRAHETEADLVCRLLLE
;
A
#
# COMPACT_ATOMS: atom_id res chain seq x y z
N MET A 1 -19.20 6.42 27.97
CA MET A 1 -17.82 6.89 27.69
C MET A 1 -17.03 5.76 27.02
N ILE A 2 -16.47 6.00 25.84
CA ILE A 2 -15.72 5.02 25.03
C ILE A 2 -14.23 5.15 25.38
N ASN A 3 -13.54 4.05 25.74
CA ASN A 3 -12.11 4.09 26.01
C ASN A 3 -11.33 3.66 24.77
N ILE A 4 -10.61 4.59 24.16
CA ILE A 4 -9.88 4.41 22.93
C ILE A 4 -8.38 4.34 23.24
N ALA A 5 -7.66 3.34 22.74
CA ALA A 5 -6.22 3.32 22.71
C ALA A 5 -5.74 3.48 21.24
N ALA A 6 -4.79 4.36 21.01
CA ALA A 6 -4.23 4.62 19.68
C ALA A 6 -2.70 4.51 19.68
N ASP A 7 -2.15 3.88 18.64
CA ASP A 7 -0.71 3.94 18.35
C ASP A 7 -0.26 5.41 18.27
N SER A 8 0.75 5.76 19.06
CA SER A 8 1.27 7.13 19.21
C SER A 8 1.77 7.74 17.89
N GLN A 9 2.04 6.91 16.91
CA GLN A 9 2.53 7.34 15.60
C GLN A 9 1.41 7.49 14.53
N ILE A 10 0.12 7.34 14.91
CA ILE A 10 -0.98 7.71 14.02
C ILE A 10 -1.13 9.24 14.05
N PRO A 11 -0.82 9.95 12.94
CA PRO A 11 -0.82 11.40 12.96
C PRO A 11 -2.23 11.96 13.13
N GLU A 12 -2.34 13.07 13.83
CA GLU A 12 -3.59 13.83 13.98
C GLU A 12 -4.79 13.04 14.54
N ILE A 13 -4.61 11.83 15.06
CA ILE A 13 -5.74 10.96 15.45
C ILE A 13 -6.64 11.60 16.49
N LYS A 14 -6.09 12.37 17.45
CA LYS A 14 -6.88 13.10 18.45
C LYS A 14 -7.85 14.08 17.79
N ASN A 15 -7.34 14.87 16.83
CA ASN A 15 -8.14 15.87 16.13
C ASN A 15 -9.20 15.18 15.26
N ARG A 16 -8.84 14.09 14.57
CA ARG A 16 -9.77 13.32 13.74
C ARG A 16 -10.89 12.67 14.55
N LEU A 17 -10.58 12.09 15.71
CA LEU A 17 -11.60 11.59 16.62
C LEU A 17 -12.52 12.70 17.13
N ALA A 18 -11.97 13.86 17.51
CA ALA A 18 -12.76 15.01 17.95
C ALA A 18 -13.66 15.59 16.85
N GLU A 19 -13.24 15.51 15.58
CA GLU A 19 -14.05 15.89 14.41
C GLU A 19 -15.21 14.91 14.15
N CYS A 20 -15.02 13.61 14.44
CA CYS A 20 -15.96 12.56 14.06
C CYS A 20 -16.89 12.12 15.19
N ILE A 21 -16.43 12.08 16.43
CA ILE A 21 -17.17 11.50 17.57
C ILE A 21 -18.04 12.54 18.28
N ASP A 22 -19.34 12.24 18.39
CA ASP A 22 -20.33 12.99 19.16
C ASP A 22 -20.74 12.20 20.41
N ALA A 23 -19.76 11.91 21.25
CA ALA A 23 -19.95 11.21 22.53
C ALA A 23 -18.73 11.43 23.43
N ASP A 24 -18.91 11.18 24.73
CA ASP A 24 -17.77 11.19 25.66
C ASP A 24 -16.84 10.01 25.39
N TYR A 25 -15.56 10.30 25.18
CA TYR A 25 -14.52 9.30 25.03
C TYR A 25 -13.24 9.69 25.78
N SER A 26 -12.45 8.68 26.15
CA SER A 26 -11.07 8.86 26.60
C SER A 26 -10.10 8.36 25.54
N LEU A 27 -8.99 9.05 25.32
CA LEU A 27 -7.94 8.64 24.40
C LEU A 27 -6.63 8.42 25.16
N LYS A 28 -6.10 7.20 25.08
CA LYS A 28 -4.77 6.82 25.59
C LYS A 28 -3.87 6.48 24.40
N TYR A 29 -2.67 7.04 24.37
CA TYR A 29 -1.65 6.64 23.40
C TYR A 29 -0.81 5.47 23.93
N PHE A 30 -0.34 4.63 23.03
CA PHE A 30 0.60 3.55 23.32
C PHE A 30 1.73 3.49 22.30
N ASP A 31 2.86 2.95 22.71
CA ASP A 31 3.97 2.58 21.82
C ASP A 31 3.76 1.11 21.37
N PRO A 32 3.69 0.83 20.05
CA PRO A 32 3.47 -0.52 19.55
C PRO A 32 4.57 -1.53 19.95
N ASN A 33 5.78 -1.04 20.30
CA ASN A 33 6.89 -1.91 20.69
C ASN A 33 6.81 -2.36 22.17
N THR A 34 6.08 -1.66 23.01
CA THR A 34 6.05 -1.90 24.47
C THR A 34 4.65 -2.20 25.02
N VAL A 35 3.60 -2.00 24.22
CA VAL A 35 2.22 -2.22 24.66
C VAL A 35 1.97 -3.66 25.09
N SER A 36 1.29 -3.82 26.22
CA SER A 36 0.94 -5.12 26.81
C SER A 36 -0.57 -5.27 27.00
N VAL A 37 -1.02 -6.50 27.25
CA VAL A 37 -2.41 -6.82 27.59
C VAL A 37 -2.90 -5.99 28.79
N SER A 38 -2.04 -5.77 29.79
CA SER A 38 -2.39 -4.99 30.99
C SER A 38 -2.76 -3.55 30.66
N ASP A 39 -2.14 -2.95 29.63
CA ASP A 39 -2.42 -1.60 29.17
C ASP A 39 -3.76 -1.48 28.46
N LEU A 40 -4.24 -2.59 27.89
CA LEU A 40 -5.43 -2.66 27.05
C LEU A 40 -6.68 -3.21 27.77
N LYS A 41 -6.58 -3.65 29.03
CA LYS A 41 -7.68 -4.30 29.78
C LYS A 41 -9.00 -3.51 29.79
N LYS A 42 -8.93 -2.17 29.82
CA LYS A 42 -10.10 -1.29 29.92
C LYS A 42 -10.43 -0.58 28.60
N ILE A 43 -9.81 -0.98 27.51
CA ILE A 43 -9.96 -0.35 26.20
C ILE A 43 -11.10 -1.01 25.43
N ASP A 44 -11.96 -0.20 24.87
CA ASP A 44 -13.10 -0.62 24.03
C ASP A 44 -12.73 -0.62 22.54
N ALA A 45 -11.92 0.37 22.09
CA ALA A 45 -11.44 0.51 20.72
C ALA A 45 -9.91 0.59 20.66
N LEU A 46 -9.29 -0.23 19.81
CA LEU A 46 -7.84 -0.25 19.56
C LEU A 46 -7.54 0.25 18.15
N LEU A 47 -6.86 1.40 18.05
CA LEU A 47 -6.46 2.00 16.77
C LEU A 47 -4.98 1.74 16.51
N VAL A 48 -4.65 1.00 15.46
CA VAL A 48 -3.32 0.48 15.19
C VAL A 48 -2.78 0.91 13.83
N ARG A 49 -1.48 0.67 13.64
CA ARG A 49 -0.81 0.64 12.33
C ARG A 49 -0.25 -0.77 12.08
N SER A 50 0.39 -0.97 10.93
CA SER A 50 0.96 -2.27 10.52
C SER A 50 2.11 -2.78 11.42
N THR A 51 2.62 -1.97 12.33
CA THR A 51 3.74 -2.29 13.23
C THR A 51 3.34 -3.14 14.43
N LEU A 52 2.04 -3.24 14.75
CA LEU A 52 1.53 -4.02 15.88
C LEU A 52 0.74 -5.23 15.37
N LEU A 53 1.17 -6.43 15.72
CA LEU A 53 0.42 -7.66 15.44
C LEU A 53 -0.76 -7.78 16.41
N VAL A 54 -1.99 -7.72 15.87
CA VAL A 54 -3.24 -7.86 16.64
C VAL A 54 -3.76 -9.28 16.50
N ASN A 55 -3.65 -10.05 17.57
CA ASN A 55 -4.01 -11.47 17.62
C ASN A 55 -4.52 -11.86 19.01
N GLN A 56 -4.79 -13.16 19.23
CA GLN A 56 -5.22 -13.69 20.50
C GLN A 56 -4.33 -13.24 21.67
N ARG A 57 -3.00 -13.32 21.51
CA ARG A 57 -2.05 -12.98 22.57
C ARG A 57 -2.19 -11.55 23.07
N LEU A 58 -2.57 -10.62 22.20
CA LEU A 58 -2.73 -9.21 22.56
C LEU A 58 -4.14 -8.89 23.08
N CYS A 59 -5.17 -9.55 22.57
CA CYS A 59 -6.56 -9.16 22.82
C CYS A 59 -7.23 -10.00 23.93
N GLU A 60 -6.76 -11.20 24.21
CA GLU A 60 -7.36 -12.07 25.20
C GLU A 60 -7.31 -11.45 26.60
N GLY A 61 -8.44 -11.49 27.32
CA GLY A 61 -8.58 -10.88 28.66
C GLY A 61 -8.70 -9.34 28.65
N THR A 62 -8.88 -8.73 27.49
CA THR A 62 -9.20 -7.30 27.34
C THR A 62 -10.69 -7.07 27.12
N ARG A 63 -11.13 -5.80 27.12
CA ARG A 63 -12.50 -5.39 26.76
C ARG A 63 -12.63 -4.95 25.31
N ILE A 64 -11.58 -5.11 24.49
CA ILE A 64 -11.58 -4.67 23.10
C ILE A 64 -12.75 -5.30 22.35
N SER A 65 -13.62 -4.47 21.82
CA SER A 65 -14.76 -4.85 20.98
C SER A 65 -14.61 -4.34 19.54
N TYR A 66 -13.58 -3.51 19.32
CA TYR A 66 -13.29 -2.94 18.01
C TYR A 66 -11.80 -2.69 17.79
N VAL A 67 -11.32 -3.06 16.59
CA VAL A 67 -9.95 -2.80 16.14
C VAL A 67 -10.01 -2.05 14.80
N ALA A 68 -9.27 -0.95 14.67
CA ALA A 68 -9.14 -0.25 13.40
C ALA A 68 -7.68 -0.03 13.01
N SER A 69 -7.33 -0.40 11.78
CA SER A 69 -5.98 -0.19 11.24
C SER A 69 -5.91 1.04 10.33
N ALA A 70 -5.05 2.00 10.67
CA ALA A 70 -4.79 3.21 9.87
C ALA A 70 -4.01 2.94 8.58
N THR A 71 -3.97 1.69 8.11
CA THR A 71 -3.25 1.25 6.91
C THR A 71 -4.18 0.55 5.92
N ALA A 72 -3.80 0.54 4.64
CA ALA A 72 -4.55 -0.15 3.60
C ALA A 72 -4.45 -1.69 3.72
N GLY A 73 -3.29 -2.22 4.13
CA GLY A 73 -3.07 -3.65 4.35
C GLY A 73 -3.57 -4.12 5.72
N ILE A 74 -3.88 -5.41 5.85
CA ILE A 74 -4.43 -6.03 7.06
C ILE A 74 -3.63 -7.25 7.53
N ASN A 75 -2.44 -7.51 6.98
CA ASN A 75 -1.64 -8.71 7.29
C ASN A 75 -1.25 -8.82 8.79
N HIS A 76 -1.26 -7.71 9.52
CA HIS A 76 -0.99 -7.63 10.95
C HIS A 76 -2.21 -7.86 11.84
N LEU A 77 -3.41 -8.05 11.25
CA LEU A 77 -4.64 -8.37 11.96
C LEU A 77 -4.94 -9.87 11.80
N ASP A 78 -5.05 -10.60 12.90
CA ASP A 78 -5.57 -11.97 12.89
C ASP A 78 -7.09 -11.94 12.77
N ILE A 79 -7.57 -11.80 11.52
CA ILE A 79 -8.99 -11.68 11.22
C ILE A 79 -9.77 -12.90 11.70
N GLY A 80 -9.21 -14.12 11.56
CA GLY A 80 -9.86 -15.34 12.02
C GLY A 80 -10.11 -15.33 13.54
N TYR A 81 -9.13 -14.85 14.30
CA TYR A 81 -9.30 -14.68 15.74
C TYR A 81 -10.33 -13.57 16.05
N LEU A 82 -10.20 -12.40 15.45
CA LEU A 82 -11.11 -11.26 15.71
C LEU A 82 -12.57 -11.65 15.44
N ASP A 83 -12.84 -12.29 14.30
CA ASP A 83 -14.18 -12.76 13.93
C ASP A 83 -14.69 -13.80 14.92
N SER A 84 -13.85 -14.76 15.35
CA SER A 84 -14.21 -15.80 16.31
C SER A 84 -14.60 -15.24 17.69
N GLN A 85 -14.05 -14.09 18.06
CA GLN A 85 -14.32 -13.40 19.32
C GLN A 85 -15.38 -12.29 19.20
N ASN A 86 -16.02 -12.14 18.03
CA ASN A 86 -16.95 -11.04 17.74
C ASN A 86 -16.34 -9.64 17.95
N ILE A 87 -15.03 -9.51 17.78
CA ILE A 87 -14.34 -8.22 17.79
C ILE A 87 -14.49 -7.63 16.38
N ALA A 88 -15.27 -6.57 16.25
CA ALA A 88 -15.43 -5.89 14.98
C ALA A 88 -14.10 -5.24 14.55
N TRP A 89 -13.84 -5.19 13.27
CA TRP A 89 -12.62 -4.57 12.77
C TRP A 89 -12.87 -3.75 11.50
N SER A 90 -11.99 -2.79 11.27
CA SER A 90 -11.92 -2.02 10.02
C SER A 90 -10.47 -1.69 9.66
N HIS A 91 -10.28 -1.21 8.45
CA HIS A 91 -8.99 -0.72 7.99
C HIS A 91 -9.19 0.50 7.09
N ALA A 92 -8.11 1.05 6.55
CA ALA A 92 -8.16 2.26 5.71
C ALA A 92 -7.88 1.95 4.22
N PRO A 93 -8.79 1.29 3.49
CA PRO A 93 -8.57 0.90 2.10
C PRO A 93 -8.38 2.13 1.21
N GLY A 94 -7.29 2.12 0.42
CA GLY A 94 -6.99 3.21 -0.52
C GLY A 94 -6.49 4.50 0.11
N CYS A 95 -6.22 4.55 1.42
CA CYS A 95 -5.66 5.74 2.09
C CYS A 95 -4.37 6.23 1.44
N ASN A 96 -3.53 5.31 0.97
CA ASN A 96 -2.24 5.55 0.34
C ASN A 96 -2.24 5.39 -1.18
N ALA A 97 -3.41 5.28 -1.82
CA ALA A 97 -3.49 4.98 -3.26
C ALA A 97 -2.73 5.99 -4.12
N PHE A 98 -2.79 7.27 -3.80
CA PHE A 98 -2.08 8.30 -4.55
C PHE A 98 -0.56 8.21 -4.38
N SER A 99 -0.06 7.84 -3.20
CA SER A 99 1.37 7.61 -2.99
C SER A 99 1.89 6.52 -3.91
N VAL A 100 1.19 5.38 -3.99
CA VAL A 100 1.55 4.29 -4.90
C VAL A 100 1.48 4.74 -6.37
N ILE A 101 0.46 5.52 -6.74
CA ILE A 101 0.36 6.07 -8.10
C ILE A 101 1.55 6.97 -8.41
N HIS A 102 1.94 7.87 -7.50
CA HIS A 102 3.12 8.73 -7.67
C HIS A 102 4.39 7.90 -7.85
N TYR A 103 4.57 6.84 -7.04
CA TYR A 103 5.71 5.93 -7.19
C TYR A 103 5.75 5.29 -8.59
N VAL A 104 4.63 4.73 -9.06
CA VAL A 104 4.55 4.10 -10.39
C VAL A 104 4.82 5.12 -11.50
N MET A 105 4.25 6.31 -11.38
CA MET A 105 4.48 7.38 -12.36
C MET A 105 5.95 7.85 -12.38
N ALA A 106 6.59 7.95 -11.19
CA ALA A 106 8.01 8.26 -11.10
C ALA A 106 8.88 7.16 -11.75
N ALA A 107 8.54 5.89 -11.50
CA ALA A 107 9.21 4.76 -12.13
C ALA A 107 9.08 4.78 -13.68
N ILE A 108 7.89 5.10 -14.19
CA ILE A 108 7.67 5.28 -15.64
C ILE A 108 8.52 6.46 -16.16
N GLY A 109 8.60 7.57 -15.42
CA GLY A 109 9.44 8.72 -15.76
C GLY A 109 10.92 8.36 -15.89
N GLU A 110 11.49 7.59 -14.93
CA GLU A 110 12.87 7.12 -15.00
C GLU A 110 13.11 6.19 -16.20
N LEU A 111 12.17 5.30 -16.50
CA LEU A 111 12.27 4.43 -17.68
C LEU A 111 12.28 5.23 -18.99
N ILE A 112 11.46 6.28 -19.09
CA ILE A 112 11.43 7.17 -20.27
C ILE A 112 12.74 7.95 -20.39
N LYS A 113 13.26 8.46 -19.30
CA LYS A 113 14.52 9.20 -19.23
C LYS A 113 15.71 8.35 -19.70
N ASP A 114 15.70 7.06 -19.35
CA ASP A 114 16.78 6.11 -19.69
C ASP A 114 16.54 5.37 -21.01
N ASP A 115 15.57 5.82 -21.84
CA ASP A 115 15.17 5.23 -23.13
C ASP A 115 14.76 3.73 -23.06
N LEU A 116 14.30 3.29 -21.87
CA LEU A 116 13.85 1.92 -21.63
C LEU A 116 12.34 1.74 -21.87
N PHE A 117 11.60 2.85 -21.94
CA PHE A 117 10.17 2.89 -22.23
C PHE A 117 9.82 4.24 -22.90
N ASN A 118 8.76 4.27 -23.70
CA ASN A 118 8.30 5.51 -24.34
C ASN A 118 6.78 5.58 -24.45
N ALA A 119 6.26 6.78 -24.75
CA ALA A 119 4.81 7.06 -24.76
C ALA A 119 3.99 6.34 -25.86
N ARG A 120 4.65 5.66 -26.82
CA ARG A 120 3.98 4.87 -27.87
C ARG A 120 3.75 3.41 -27.45
N GLN A 121 4.39 2.99 -26.35
CA GLN A 121 4.29 1.65 -25.81
C GLN A 121 3.07 1.51 -24.89
N SER A 122 2.54 0.30 -24.82
CA SER A 122 1.33 -0.03 -24.07
C SER A 122 1.61 -0.30 -22.59
N ILE A 123 0.63 0.00 -21.74
CA ILE A 123 0.69 -0.24 -20.29
C ILE A 123 -0.44 -1.17 -19.87
N GLY A 124 -0.09 -2.27 -19.20
CA GLY A 124 -1.02 -3.22 -18.62
C GLY A 124 -1.12 -3.05 -17.11
N ILE A 125 -2.35 -3.04 -16.58
CA ILE A 125 -2.64 -2.90 -15.15
C ILE A 125 -3.31 -4.18 -14.65
N VAL A 126 -2.66 -4.88 -13.71
CA VAL A 126 -3.23 -6.06 -13.03
C VAL A 126 -3.87 -5.64 -11.72
N GLY A 127 -5.21 -5.75 -11.65
CA GLY A 127 -6.03 -5.27 -10.54
C GLY A 127 -6.62 -3.88 -10.76
N TYR A 128 -7.95 -3.75 -10.73
CA TYR A 128 -8.68 -2.50 -10.99
C TYR A 128 -9.38 -1.95 -9.74
N GLY A 129 -8.70 -2.09 -8.59
CA GLY A 129 -9.13 -1.59 -7.28
C GLY A 129 -8.87 -0.10 -7.07
N ASN A 130 -8.58 0.28 -5.81
CA ASN A 130 -8.35 1.68 -5.40
C ASN A 130 -7.19 2.37 -6.12
N ILE A 131 -6.15 1.62 -6.47
CA ILE A 131 -4.97 2.12 -7.18
C ILE A 131 -5.20 1.99 -8.69
N GLY A 132 -5.43 0.79 -9.19
CA GLY A 132 -5.45 0.51 -10.62
C GLY A 132 -6.44 1.35 -11.41
N ARG A 133 -7.69 1.53 -10.91
CA ARG A 133 -8.68 2.37 -11.61
C ARG A 133 -8.31 3.86 -11.68
N LYS A 134 -7.60 4.38 -10.66
CA LYS A 134 -7.15 5.78 -10.68
C LYS A 134 -5.96 5.94 -11.60
N LEU A 135 -4.99 5.01 -11.51
CA LEU A 135 -3.83 4.98 -12.40
C LEU A 135 -4.25 4.85 -13.87
N TYR A 136 -5.21 3.95 -14.17
CA TYR A 136 -5.80 3.81 -15.51
C TYR A 136 -6.30 5.15 -16.06
N LYS A 137 -7.11 5.88 -15.27
CA LYS A 137 -7.64 7.18 -15.67
C LYS A 137 -6.54 8.22 -15.91
N ILE A 138 -5.54 8.27 -15.07
CA ILE A 138 -4.39 9.19 -15.19
C ILE A 138 -3.62 8.88 -16.47
N LEU A 139 -3.25 7.63 -16.70
CA LEU A 139 -2.49 7.21 -17.87
C LEU A 139 -3.26 7.44 -19.17
N LYS A 140 -4.58 7.17 -19.18
CA LYS A 140 -5.45 7.51 -20.33
C LYS A 140 -5.50 9.01 -20.60
N ALA A 141 -5.59 9.84 -19.54
CA ALA A 141 -5.56 11.31 -19.69
C ALA A 141 -4.22 11.80 -20.26
N LEU A 142 -3.12 11.13 -19.94
CA LEU A 142 -1.77 11.36 -20.50
C LEU A 142 -1.59 10.76 -21.90
N LYS A 143 -2.63 10.17 -22.49
CA LYS A 143 -2.64 9.60 -23.85
C LYS A 143 -1.80 8.33 -24.03
N PHE A 144 -1.48 7.61 -22.95
CA PHE A 144 -0.94 6.27 -23.08
C PHE A 144 -1.98 5.28 -23.59
N GLU A 145 -1.54 4.25 -24.27
CA GLU A 145 -2.33 3.07 -24.57
C GLU A 145 -2.36 2.19 -23.30
N VAL A 146 -3.54 2.03 -22.66
CA VAL A 146 -3.67 1.36 -21.36
C VAL A 146 -4.73 0.29 -21.39
N TYR A 147 -4.40 -0.86 -20.87
CA TYR A 147 -5.28 -2.01 -20.64
C TYR A 147 -5.29 -2.37 -19.17
N ALA A 148 -6.40 -2.88 -18.66
CA ALA A 148 -6.50 -3.31 -17.25
C ALA A 148 -7.31 -4.59 -17.13
N CYS A 149 -6.97 -5.45 -16.17
CA CYS A 149 -7.74 -6.64 -15.84
C CYS A 149 -8.10 -6.70 -14.36
N ASP A 150 -9.30 -7.17 -14.08
CA ASP A 150 -9.76 -7.54 -12.75
C ASP A 150 -10.91 -8.55 -12.90
N PRO A 151 -10.70 -9.83 -12.55
CA PRO A 151 -11.69 -10.88 -12.80
C PRO A 151 -12.93 -10.78 -11.91
N PHE A 152 -12.93 -9.94 -10.88
CA PHE A 152 -14.07 -9.72 -9.99
C PHE A 152 -15.02 -8.62 -10.49
N LEU A 153 -14.66 -7.90 -11.54
CA LEU A 153 -15.42 -6.76 -12.03
C LEU A 153 -15.96 -7.03 -13.45
N SER A 154 -17.27 -6.89 -13.62
CA SER A 154 -17.92 -6.88 -14.94
C SER A 154 -17.89 -5.45 -15.50
N ASN A 155 -16.87 -5.10 -16.25
CA ASN A 155 -16.71 -3.80 -16.90
C ASN A 155 -16.21 -4.00 -18.33
N ALA A 156 -16.90 -3.42 -19.31
CA ALA A 156 -16.56 -3.53 -20.73
C ALA A 156 -15.20 -2.93 -21.13
N GLU A 157 -14.62 -2.08 -20.28
CA GLU A 157 -13.28 -1.52 -20.50
C GLU A 157 -12.14 -2.46 -20.03
N LEU A 158 -12.47 -3.53 -19.27
CA LEU A 158 -11.48 -4.48 -18.77
C LEU A 158 -11.26 -5.61 -19.78
N VAL A 159 -10.03 -6.08 -19.82
CA VAL A 159 -9.58 -7.20 -20.64
C VAL A 159 -9.16 -8.37 -19.75
N ASP A 160 -8.80 -9.50 -20.32
CA ASP A 160 -8.22 -10.62 -19.58
C ASP A 160 -6.75 -10.39 -19.20
N LEU A 161 -6.24 -11.23 -18.31
CA LEU A 161 -4.85 -11.16 -17.85
C LEU A 161 -3.87 -11.40 -19.02
N ASP A 162 -4.19 -12.30 -19.92
CA ASP A 162 -3.33 -12.63 -21.08
C ASP A 162 -3.11 -11.40 -21.97
N THR A 163 -4.16 -10.63 -22.22
CA THR A 163 -4.09 -9.36 -22.97
C THR A 163 -3.24 -8.32 -22.19
N VAL A 164 -3.39 -8.21 -20.88
CA VAL A 164 -2.56 -7.32 -20.06
C VAL A 164 -1.08 -7.71 -20.12
N LEU A 165 -0.77 -9.01 -20.12
CA LEU A 165 0.61 -9.51 -20.20
C LEU A 165 1.26 -9.32 -21.58
N GLU A 166 0.49 -9.00 -22.64
CA GLU A 166 1.04 -8.60 -23.94
C GLU A 166 1.52 -7.15 -23.98
N CYS A 167 1.14 -6.30 -23.02
CA CYS A 167 1.62 -4.91 -22.94
C CYS A 167 3.13 -4.81 -22.73
N ASP A 168 3.74 -3.68 -23.10
CA ASP A 168 5.18 -3.43 -22.98
C ASP A 168 5.62 -3.18 -21.54
N LEU A 169 4.74 -2.58 -20.74
CA LEU A 169 4.92 -2.37 -19.30
C LEU A 169 3.73 -2.93 -18.55
N ILE A 170 3.98 -3.76 -17.55
CA ILE A 170 2.95 -4.33 -16.68
C ILE A 170 3.14 -3.81 -15.26
N THR A 171 2.07 -3.30 -14.64
CA THR A 171 2.09 -2.87 -13.23
C THR A 171 1.04 -3.59 -12.41
N VAL A 172 1.44 -4.11 -11.24
CA VAL A 172 0.63 -5.01 -10.41
C VAL A 172 0.07 -4.27 -9.20
N HIS A 173 -1.27 -4.30 -9.09
CA HIS A 173 -2.04 -3.67 -7.99
C HIS A 173 -3.13 -4.61 -7.43
N ALA A 174 -3.05 -5.90 -7.72
CA ALA A 174 -3.94 -6.90 -7.16
C ALA A 174 -3.60 -7.19 -5.69
N SER A 175 -4.59 -7.51 -4.86
CA SER A 175 -4.36 -8.00 -3.51
C SER A 175 -3.84 -9.43 -3.53
N LEU A 176 -3.01 -9.82 -2.56
CA LEU A 176 -2.57 -11.20 -2.43
C LEU A 176 -3.71 -12.09 -1.92
N SER A 177 -3.95 -13.19 -2.60
CA SER A 177 -4.83 -14.28 -2.16
C SER A 177 -4.28 -15.63 -2.58
N GLU A 178 -4.28 -16.59 -1.67
CA GLU A 178 -3.86 -17.97 -1.94
C GLU A 178 -5.03 -18.87 -2.34
N LYS A 179 -6.24 -18.49 -1.96
CA LYS A 179 -7.47 -19.26 -2.13
C LYS A 179 -8.56 -18.40 -2.75
N GLY A 180 -9.64 -19.05 -3.20
CA GLY A 180 -10.80 -18.39 -3.80
C GLY A 180 -10.88 -18.64 -5.29
N GLN A 181 -11.79 -17.93 -5.97
CA GLN A 181 -12.08 -18.15 -7.40
C GLN A 181 -10.92 -17.71 -8.30
N HIS A 182 -10.20 -16.65 -7.92
CA HIS A 182 -9.08 -16.08 -8.68
C HIS A 182 -7.91 -15.81 -7.73
N PRO A 183 -7.14 -16.85 -7.33
CA PRO A 183 -5.98 -16.68 -6.47
C PRO A 183 -4.88 -15.87 -7.19
N THR A 184 -4.17 -15.04 -6.43
CA THR A 184 -3.12 -14.18 -6.97
C THR A 184 -1.71 -14.58 -6.54
N PHE A 185 -1.57 -15.60 -5.68
CA PHE A 185 -0.28 -16.18 -5.34
C PHE A 185 0.37 -16.78 -6.60
N ASN A 186 1.59 -16.35 -6.91
CA ASN A 186 2.32 -16.71 -8.15
C ASN A 186 1.48 -16.49 -9.43
N LEU A 187 0.64 -15.45 -9.45
CA LEU A 187 -0.20 -15.11 -10.59
C LEU A 187 0.64 -14.89 -11.86
N ILE A 188 1.77 -14.21 -11.72
CA ILE A 188 2.74 -14.01 -12.81
C ILE A 188 3.94 -14.92 -12.52
N ASN A 189 4.14 -15.94 -13.34
CA ASN A 189 5.10 -17.02 -13.12
C ASN A 189 5.84 -17.41 -14.39
N GLU A 190 6.64 -18.48 -14.34
CA GLU A 190 7.53 -18.90 -15.40
C GLU A 190 6.82 -19.31 -16.71
N SER A 191 5.55 -19.66 -16.66
CA SER A 191 4.77 -19.95 -17.87
C SER A 191 4.62 -18.71 -18.76
N HIS A 192 4.76 -17.51 -18.18
CA HIS A 192 4.65 -16.23 -18.87
C HIS A 192 5.99 -15.69 -19.41
N ILE A 193 7.13 -16.37 -19.21
CA ILE A 193 8.47 -15.86 -19.61
C ILE A 193 8.49 -15.40 -21.07
N ARG A 194 7.89 -16.16 -21.99
CA ARG A 194 7.89 -15.80 -23.41
C ARG A 194 7.09 -14.52 -23.71
N LYS A 195 5.96 -14.34 -23.03
CA LYS A 195 5.11 -13.16 -23.15
C LYS A 195 5.77 -11.91 -22.57
N LEU A 196 6.59 -12.08 -21.53
CA LEU A 196 7.23 -11.00 -20.79
C LEU A 196 8.62 -10.60 -21.31
N SER A 197 9.15 -11.27 -22.33
CA SER A 197 10.46 -10.94 -22.91
C SER A 197 10.54 -9.48 -23.37
N LYS A 198 11.62 -8.78 -22.98
CA LYS A 198 11.91 -7.36 -23.29
C LYS A 198 10.86 -6.36 -22.79
N LYS A 199 10.15 -6.69 -21.74
CA LYS A 199 9.12 -5.84 -21.12
C LYS A 199 9.56 -5.30 -19.78
N VAL A 200 8.72 -4.43 -19.21
CA VAL A 200 8.89 -3.89 -17.88
C VAL A 200 7.84 -4.49 -16.95
N LEU A 201 8.24 -4.89 -15.74
CA LEU A 201 7.35 -5.42 -14.72
C LEU A 201 7.53 -4.64 -13.42
N ILE A 202 6.47 -3.93 -13.01
CA ILE A 202 6.42 -3.12 -11.78
C ILE A 202 5.55 -3.85 -10.75
N ASN A 203 6.07 -4.08 -9.55
CA ASN A 203 5.30 -4.64 -8.45
C ASN A 203 5.34 -3.73 -7.22
N THR A 204 4.20 -3.13 -6.89
CA THR A 204 3.96 -2.30 -5.71
C THR A 204 2.84 -2.85 -4.83
N SER A 205 2.52 -4.14 -5.00
CA SER A 205 1.42 -4.81 -4.31
C SER A 205 1.90 -5.76 -3.21
N ARG A 206 2.24 -7.01 -3.57
CA ARG A 206 2.83 -8.03 -2.68
C ARG A 206 3.85 -8.84 -3.46
N GLY A 207 4.96 -9.21 -2.80
CA GLY A 207 6.06 -9.96 -3.42
C GLY A 207 5.59 -11.27 -4.04
N GLU A 208 4.76 -12.01 -3.33
CA GLU A 208 4.29 -13.35 -3.67
C GLU A 208 3.38 -13.42 -4.90
N ILE A 209 2.93 -12.29 -5.44
CA ILE A 209 2.13 -12.27 -6.68
C ILE A 209 2.99 -12.60 -7.90
N ILE A 210 4.30 -12.32 -7.82
CA ILE A 210 5.26 -12.62 -8.88
C ILE A 210 6.21 -13.70 -8.40
N SER A 211 6.32 -14.78 -9.16
CA SER A 211 7.24 -15.88 -8.84
C SER A 211 8.71 -15.43 -8.90
N GLU A 212 9.48 -15.69 -7.83
CA GLU A 212 10.94 -15.45 -7.86
C GLU A 212 11.64 -16.26 -8.92
N ALA A 213 11.14 -17.47 -9.24
CA ALA A 213 11.72 -18.31 -10.28
C ALA A 213 11.58 -17.67 -11.68
N LEU A 214 10.47 -16.95 -11.94
CA LEU A 214 10.34 -16.11 -13.13
C LEU A 214 11.44 -15.05 -13.16
N VAL A 215 11.59 -14.29 -12.07
CA VAL A 215 12.57 -13.20 -11.96
C VAL A 215 13.98 -13.72 -12.17
N LEU A 216 14.32 -14.88 -11.63
CA LEU A 216 15.65 -15.47 -11.74
C LEU A 216 15.95 -15.99 -13.16
N LYS A 217 14.95 -16.54 -13.86
CA LYS A 217 15.09 -17.17 -15.18
C LYS A 217 15.00 -16.20 -16.35
N ALA A 218 14.19 -15.12 -16.24
CA ALA A 218 14.08 -14.14 -17.30
C ALA A 218 15.31 -13.20 -17.31
N HIS A 219 15.95 -13.04 -18.46
CA HIS A 219 17.21 -12.29 -18.57
C HIS A 219 17.03 -10.89 -19.17
N ASP A 220 16.01 -10.68 -19.96
CA ASP A 220 15.73 -9.47 -20.73
C ASP A 220 14.49 -8.70 -20.26
N LEU A 221 14.03 -8.98 -19.04
CA LEU A 221 12.91 -8.33 -18.38
C LEU A 221 13.44 -7.30 -17.37
N ILE A 222 12.88 -6.09 -17.42
CA ILE A 222 13.21 -5.00 -16.49
C ILE A 222 12.29 -5.09 -15.29
N TYR A 223 12.85 -5.17 -14.09
CA TYR A 223 12.09 -5.29 -12.85
C TYR A 223 12.15 -4.01 -12.02
N ILE A 224 10.99 -3.55 -11.55
CA ILE A 224 10.86 -2.45 -10.59
C ILE A 224 10.00 -2.97 -9.44
N PHE A 225 10.63 -3.22 -8.30
CA PHE A 225 9.98 -3.85 -7.15
C PHE A 225 10.09 -2.99 -5.89
N ASP A 226 8.93 -2.72 -5.29
CA ASP A 226 8.83 -2.10 -3.98
C ASP A 226 8.51 -3.12 -2.88
N VAL A 227 8.03 -4.32 -3.26
CA VAL A 227 7.56 -5.37 -2.36
C VAL A 227 8.27 -6.69 -2.65
N TRP A 228 8.47 -7.51 -1.63
CA TRP A 228 9.36 -8.66 -1.68
C TRP A 228 8.74 -9.88 -1.03
N ILE A 229 9.14 -11.07 -1.46
CA ILE A 229 8.90 -12.31 -0.73
C ILE A 229 9.83 -12.31 0.50
N ASN A 230 9.31 -12.80 1.64
CA ASN A 230 10.02 -12.88 2.92
C ASN A 230 10.49 -11.52 3.48
N GLU A 231 9.70 -10.46 3.34
CA GLU A 231 9.96 -9.22 4.09
C GLU A 231 10.01 -9.51 5.60
N PRO A 232 10.97 -8.94 6.34
CA PRO A 232 11.94 -7.90 5.98
C PRO A 232 13.29 -8.43 5.45
N THR A 233 13.43 -9.70 5.10
CA THR A 233 14.68 -10.32 4.64
C THR A 233 14.57 -10.88 3.21
N PRO A 234 14.41 -10.00 2.21
CA PRO A 234 14.22 -10.42 0.82
C PRO A 234 15.50 -11.02 0.21
N SER A 235 15.33 -11.75 -0.88
CA SER A 235 16.43 -12.34 -1.63
C SER A 235 17.34 -11.28 -2.26
N LEU A 236 18.62 -11.23 -1.84
CA LEU A 236 19.62 -10.33 -2.44
C LEU A 236 19.81 -10.55 -3.94
N LYS A 237 19.55 -11.76 -4.45
CA LYS A 237 19.63 -12.07 -5.88
C LYS A 237 18.54 -11.33 -6.65
N ILE A 238 17.33 -11.28 -6.10
CA ILE A 238 16.20 -10.57 -6.71
C ILE A 238 16.42 -9.05 -6.67
N ILE A 239 16.85 -8.53 -5.52
CA ILE A 239 17.18 -7.10 -5.37
C ILE A 239 18.23 -6.66 -6.41
N LYS A 240 19.33 -7.41 -6.55
CA LYS A 240 20.39 -7.08 -7.51
C LYS A 240 19.95 -7.17 -8.97
N LYS A 241 18.90 -7.92 -9.26
CA LYS A 241 18.35 -8.07 -10.60
C LYS A 241 17.33 -6.98 -10.95
N SER A 242 16.82 -6.28 -9.94
CA SER A 242 15.86 -5.20 -10.14
C SER A 242 16.55 -3.93 -10.64
N TYR A 243 15.93 -3.26 -11.62
CA TYR A 243 16.35 -1.95 -12.12
C TYR A 243 16.11 -0.87 -11.05
N ILE A 244 14.93 -0.89 -10.41
CA ILE A 244 14.63 -0.13 -9.20
C ILE A 244 14.18 -1.12 -8.13
N ALA A 245 14.79 -1.01 -6.94
CA ALA A 245 14.47 -1.82 -5.76
C ALA A 245 14.27 -0.89 -4.57
N THR A 246 13.06 -0.89 -3.98
CA THR A 246 12.74 -0.04 -2.83
C THR A 246 12.18 -0.85 -1.66
N PRO A 247 12.36 -0.41 -0.41
CA PRO A 247 12.02 -1.19 0.77
C PRO A 247 10.56 -0.97 1.23
N HIS A 248 9.58 -1.28 0.36
CA HIS A 248 8.14 -1.20 0.63
C HIS A 248 7.67 0.22 1.00
N ILE A 249 8.11 1.22 0.24
CA ILE A 249 7.85 2.65 0.49
C ILE A 249 6.83 3.28 -0.46
N ALA A 250 6.41 2.60 -1.53
CA ALA A 250 5.51 3.18 -2.53
C ALA A 250 4.21 3.74 -1.93
N GLY A 251 3.71 3.12 -0.87
CA GLY A 251 2.53 3.58 -0.13
C GLY A 251 2.81 4.54 1.01
N TYR A 252 4.06 4.94 1.24
CA TYR A 252 4.48 5.69 2.41
C TYR A 252 4.51 7.20 2.13
N SER A 253 3.50 7.93 2.62
CA SER A 253 3.44 9.40 2.53
C SER A 253 2.71 10.00 3.72
N ILE A 254 2.93 11.29 3.96
CA ILE A 254 2.22 12.05 5.00
C ILE A 254 0.72 12.04 4.70
N GLU A 255 0.31 12.28 3.46
CA GLU A 255 -1.08 12.28 3.03
C GLU A 255 -1.75 10.91 3.24
N GLY A 256 -1.07 9.83 2.90
CA GLY A 256 -1.56 8.47 3.13
C GLY A 256 -1.81 8.19 4.60
N LYS A 257 -0.90 8.62 5.47
CA LYS A 257 -1.04 8.48 6.93
C LYS A 257 -2.21 9.32 7.48
N LEU A 258 -2.33 10.59 7.05
CA LEU A 258 -3.43 11.48 7.45
C LEU A 258 -4.79 10.95 6.97
N ASN A 259 -4.87 10.43 5.75
CA ASN A 259 -6.06 9.79 5.21
C ASN A 259 -6.41 8.52 6.01
N GLY A 260 -5.41 7.69 6.35
CA GLY A 260 -5.60 6.52 7.19
C GLY A 260 -6.20 6.87 8.55
N ALA A 261 -5.63 7.88 9.22
CA ALA A 261 -6.14 8.38 10.50
C ALA A 261 -7.59 8.89 10.39
N LYS A 262 -7.92 9.62 9.32
CA LYS A 262 -9.28 10.11 9.07
C LYS A 262 -10.26 8.95 8.89
N ILE A 263 -9.95 7.99 8.03
CA ILE A 263 -10.83 6.86 7.74
C ILE A 263 -11.13 6.07 9.02
N ILE A 264 -10.10 5.73 9.81
CA ILE A 264 -10.35 4.93 11.02
C ILE A 264 -11.06 5.70 12.13
N ALA A 265 -10.93 7.02 12.20
CA ALA A 265 -11.69 7.84 13.12
C ALA A 265 -13.19 7.85 12.77
N GLU A 266 -13.51 7.98 11.47
CA GLU A 266 -14.88 7.88 10.96
C GLU A 266 -15.47 6.48 11.20
N GLU A 267 -14.73 5.42 10.91
CA GLU A 267 -15.17 4.03 11.13
C GLU A 267 -15.35 3.71 12.63
N CYS A 268 -14.49 4.25 13.50
CA CYS A 268 -14.64 4.15 14.96
C CYS A 268 -15.95 4.82 15.41
N ALA A 269 -16.20 6.04 14.96
CA ALA A 269 -17.44 6.77 15.29
C ALA A 269 -18.70 6.05 14.79
N LYS A 270 -18.66 5.44 13.60
CA LYS A 270 -19.77 4.62 13.07
C LYS A 270 -19.99 3.38 13.93
N LYS A 271 -18.92 2.67 14.30
CA LYS A 271 -19.01 1.46 15.13
C LYS A 271 -19.71 1.69 16.45
N PHE A 272 -19.47 2.84 17.08
CA PHE A 272 -20.07 3.21 18.36
C PHE A 272 -21.34 4.08 18.22
N GLU A 273 -21.89 4.20 17.01
CA GLU A 273 -23.13 4.92 16.70
C GLU A 273 -23.09 6.41 17.15
N CYS A 274 -21.91 7.01 17.11
CA CYS A 274 -21.66 8.38 17.59
C CYS A 274 -21.02 9.29 16.52
N LEU A 275 -21.28 9.03 15.23
CA LEU A 275 -20.75 9.84 14.15
C LEU A 275 -21.45 11.20 14.06
N LYS A 276 -20.69 12.28 14.09
CA LYS A 276 -21.19 13.65 13.88
C LYS A 276 -21.81 13.83 12.50
N PRO A 277 -22.97 14.49 12.39
CA PRO A 277 -23.73 14.60 11.12
C PRO A 277 -22.99 15.23 9.95
N ASN A 278 -21.92 16.00 10.17
CA ASN A 278 -21.17 16.74 9.14
C ASN A 278 -19.72 16.29 8.95
N SER A 279 -19.33 15.16 9.53
CA SER A 279 -17.94 14.67 9.43
C SER A 279 -17.55 14.15 8.04
N ALA A 280 -18.52 13.81 7.19
CA ALA A 280 -18.32 13.20 5.88
C ALA A 280 -18.20 14.20 4.72
N LYS A 281 -17.32 15.19 4.80
CA LYS A 281 -16.89 15.88 3.56
C LYS A 281 -15.78 15.03 2.93
N SER A 282 -16.15 14.19 1.98
CA SER A 282 -15.20 13.56 1.07
C SER A 282 -14.43 14.64 0.31
N VAL A 283 -13.10 14.62 0.39
CA VAL A 283 -12.27 15.42 -0.51
C VAL A 283 -12.53 14.87 -1.92
N SER A 284 -13.17 15.66 -2.76
CA SER A 284 -13.45 15.26 -4.14
C SER A 284 -12.18 15.33 -4.98
N PHE A 285 -12.14 14.56 -6.05
CA PHE A 285 -11.05 14.60 -7.05
C PHE A 285 -10.89 15.99 -7.71
N ALA A 286 -11.92 16.85 -7.59
CA ALA A 286 -11.93 18.23 -8.08
C ALA A 286 -11.12 19.21 -7.21
N ASP A 287 -10.80 18.82 -5.97
CA ASP A 287 -10.04 19.68 -5.02
C ASP A 287 -8.52 19.51 -5.15
N TRP A 288 -8.05 18.86 -6.17
CA TRP A 288 -6.61 18.72 -6.44
C TRP A 288 -6.03 20.05 -6.89
N PRO A 289 -5.11 20.67 -6.12
CA PRO A 289 -4.45 21.89 -6.53
C PRO A 289 -3.53 21.59 -7.71
N HIS A 290 -3.84 22.23 -8.83
CA HIS A 290 -3.00 22.33 -10.01
C HIS A 290 -2.72 21.03 -10.79
N GLY A 291 -3.43 20.94 -11.86
CA GLY A 291 -3.45 19.97 -12.97
C GLY A 291 -2.30 18.97 -13.11
N LEU A 292 -2.66 17.81 -13.65
CA LEU A 292 -1.78 16.70 -14.07
C LEU A 292 -0.43 17.10 -14.69
N LYS A 293 -0.32 18.31 -15.26
CA LYS A 293 0.91 18.85 -15.85
C LYS A 293 2.01 19.05 -14.81
N ASN A 294 1.66 19.49 -13.59
CA ASN A 294 2.62 19.70 -12.52
C ASN A 294 3.09 18.37 -11.90
N ILE A 295 2.23 17.33 -11.93
CA ILE A 295 2.61 15.98 -11.45
C ILE A 295 3.73 15.40 -12.32
N VAL A 296 3.64 15.55 -13.63
CA VAL A 296 4.68 15.09 -14.55
C VAL A 296 5.97 15.87 -14.35
N GLU A 297 5.89 17.20 -14.13
CA GLU A 297 7.06 18.05 -13.85
C GLU A 297 7.68 17.75 -12.47
N ASP A 298 6.88 17.44 -11.46
CA ASP A 298 7.36 17.06 -10.14
C ASP A 298 7.97 15.65 -10.13
N ILE A 299 7.45 14.72 -10.94
CA ILE A 299 8.03 13.39 -11.18
C ILE A 299 9.42 13.53 -11.81
N TYR A 300 9.61 14.42 -12.79
CA TYR A 300 10.92 14.70 -13.38
C TYR A 300 11.94 15.30 -12.40
N ARG A 301 11.48 15.94 -11.32
CA ARG A 301 12.34 16.51 -10.26
C ARG A 301 12.71 15.50 -9.16
N MET A 302 11.96 14.39 -9.04
CA MET A 302 12.17 13.35 -8.03
C MET A 302 13.04 12.19 -8.51
N SER A 303 13.97 12.42 -9.44
CA SER A 303 14.91 11.41 -9.91
C SER A 303 15.87 10.99 -8.79
N PHE A 304 15.64 9.82 -8.20
CA PHE A 304 16.54 9.21 -7.24
C PHE A 304 17.63 8.41 -7.96
N PRO A 305 18.91 8.61 -7.69
CA PRO A 305 19.97 7.78 -8.26
C PRO A 305 19.81 6.33 -7.78
N ALA A 306 19.79 5.37 -8.70
CA ALA A 306 19.68 3.93 -8.40
C ALA A 306 20.72 3.43 -7.37
N SER A 307 21.87 4.07 -7.29
CA SER A 307 22.92 3.78 -6.30
C SER A 307 22.52 4.04 -4.84
N LEU A 308 21.59 4.98 -4.59
CA LEU A 308 21.07 5.25 -3.24
C LEU A 308 20.07 4.19 -2.80
N PHE A 309 19.31 3.61 -3.71
CA PHE A 309 18.33 2.55 -3.40
C PHE A 309 18.99 1.26 -2.93
N HIS A 310 20.09 0.84 -3.55
CA HIS A 310 20.85 -0.32 -3.08
C HIS A 310 21.41 -0.15 -1.66
N LYS A 311 21.78 1.07 -1.29
CA LYS A 311 22.22 1.39 0.08
C LYS A 311 21.06 1.38 1.07
N ALA A 312 19.90 1.95 0.71
CA ALA A 312 18.71 2.00 1.58
C ALA A 312 18.21 0.61 1.94
N VAL A 313 18.06 -0.30 0.96
CA VAL A 313 17.62 -1.70 1.21
C VAL A 313 18.62 -2.45 2.11
N SER A 314 19.92 -2.24 1.97
CA SER A 314 20.94 -2.85 2.84
C SER A 314 20.94 -2.27 4.26
N TYR A 315 20.55 -1.00 4.42
CA TYR A 315 20.64 -0.28 5.70
C TYR A 315 19.38 -0.45 6.56
N THR A 316 18.18 -0.50 5.96
CA THR A 316 16.92 -0.70 6.68
C THR A 316 16.84 -2.05 7.37
N HIS A 317 17.54 -3.06 6.85
CA HIS A 317 17.58 -4.41 7.43
C HIS A 317 18.60 -4.59 8.57
N LEU A 318 19.53 -3.66 8.74
CA LEU A 318 20.56 -3.74 9.79
C LEU A 318 20.16 -3.05 11.11
N ARG A 319 19.11 -2.21 11.11
CA ARG A 319 18.62 -1.50 12.30
C ARG A 319 17.12 -1.67 12.49
N ALA A 320 16.71 -2.80 13.04
CA ALA A 320 15.31 -3.14 13.32
C ALA A 320 14.62 -2.24 14.39
N HIS A 321 15.18 -1.10 14.78
CA HIS A 321 14.69 -0.23 15.84
C HIS A 321 14.38 1.23 15.43
N GLU A 322 14.71 1.64 14.20
CA GLU A 322 14.29 2.93 13.66
C GLU A 322 13.14 2.69 12.66
N THR A 323 12.14 3.56 12.61
CA THR A 323 11.03 3.42 11.65
C THR A 323 11.61 3.51 10.24
N GLU A 324 11.20 2.62 9.33
CA GLU A 324 11.65 2.58 7.92
C GLU A 324 11.64 3.98 7.26
N ALA A 325 10.72 4.83 7.67
CA ALA A 325 10.57 6.18 7.18
C ALA A 325 11.62 7.17 7.65
N ASP A 326 12.03 7.07 8.92
CA ASP A 326 13.06 7.97 9.46
C ASP A 326 14.40 7.68 8.80
N LEU A 327 14.64 6.42 8.43
CA LEU A 327 15.84 6.00 7.71
C LEU A 327 15.85 6.49 6.25
N VAL A 328 14.72 6.37 5.56
CA VAL A 328 14.57 6.86 4.18
C VAL A 328 14.65 8.38 4.13
N CYS A 329 14.02 9.10 5.06
CA CYS A 329 14.13 10.56 5.16
C CYS A 329 15.56 11.03 5.45
N ARG A 330 16.32 10.32 6.30
CA ARG A 330 17.74 10.63 6.56
C ARG A 330 18.64 10.39 5.36
N LEU A 331 18.44 9.27 4.65
CA LEU A 331 19.20 8.95 3.44
C LEU A 331 18.90 9.88 2.25
N LEU A 332 17.80 10.59 2.29
CA LEU A 332 17.40 11.59 1.28
C LEU A 332 17.93 13.00 1.62
N LEU A 333 18.37 13.23 2.86
CA LEU A 333 18.88 14.52 3.35
C LEU A 333 20.42 14.57 3.48
N GLU A 334 21.11 13.44 3.38
CA GLU A 334 22.57 13.28 3.26
C GLU A 334 22.99 13.01 1.79
#